data_3fb433cb0e8ec2bc13cf354af4563616
#
_entry.id   3fb433cb0e8ec2bc13cf354af4563616
#
_cell.length_a   1.000
_cell.length_b   1.000
_cell.length_c   1.000
_cell.angle_alpha   90.00
_cell.angle_beta   90.00
_cell.angle_gamma   90.00
#
_symmetry.space_group_name_H-M   'P 1'
#
loop_
_entity.id
_entity.type
_entity.pdbx_description
1 polymer ?
#
loop_
_entity_poly.entity_id
_entity_poly.type
_entity_poly.pdbx_seq_one_letter_code
_entity_poly.pdbx_strand_id
1 'polypeptide(L)'
;NAASSSADESANETAQEADNELSEKMQQVNDGAAKMSDEDAIRYYMEKHPDLKGCIATNETVTQLAIKTLDQLDAEKHITLVGFDAGKEQVNALKDGKVDGLIVQNPFGMGYATVVAAARTVLEIGNEAEVNTGYVWVTADNMNDDTITPFLYE
;
A
#
# COMPACT_ATOMS: atom_id res chain seq x y z
N ASN A 1 -2.27 21.21 42.39
CA ASN A 1 -2.25 21.72 41.01
C ASN A 1 -0.86 21.70 40.35
N ALA A 2 0.25 21.50 41.08
CA ALA A 2 1.60 21.42 40.50
C ALA A 2 2.06 20.00 40.12
N ALA A 3 1.47 18.97 40.71
CA ALA A 3 1.86 17.57 40.48
C ALA A 3 1.24 16.94 39.20
N SER A 4 0.16 17.53 38.65
CA SER A 4 -0.45 17.02 37.41
C SER A 4 0.23 17.58 36.15
N SER A 5 0.86 18.73 36.24
CA SER A 5 1.56 19.36 35.08
C SER A 5 2.89 18.67 34.79
N SER A 6 3.62 18.23 35.80
CA SER A 6 4.92 17.56 35.63
C SER A 6 4.82 16.14 35.06
N ALA A 7 3.70 15.44 35.34
CA ALA A 7 3.46 14.11 34.78
C ALA A 7 3.07 14.14 33.27
N ASP A 8 2.33 15.18 32.89
CA ASP A 8 1.94 15.39 31.48
C ASP A 8 3.13 15.89 30.63
N GLU A 9 4.00 16.74 31.15
CA GLU A 9 5.23 17.15 30.48
C GLU A 9 6.19 15.97 30.28
N SER A 10 6.40 15.14 31.31
CA SER A 10 7.26 13.96 31.22
C SER A 10 6.74 12.89 30.23
N ALA A 11 5.42 12.69 30.14
CA ALA A 11 4.81 11.79 29.18
C ALA A 11 4.94 12.32 27.73
N ASN A 12 4.86 13.64 27.54
CA ASN A 12 5.01 14.27 26.23
C ASN A 12 6.47 14.26 25.76
N GLU A 13 7.44 14.47 26.65
CA GLU A 13 8.87 14.35 26.34
C GLU A 13 9.24 12.91 25.91
N THR A 14 8.75 11.91 26.63
CA THR A 14 9.01 10.49 26.30
C THR A 14 8.39 10.07 24.97
N ALA A 15 7.19 10.58 24.63
CA ALA A 15 6.56 10.35 23.35
C ALA A 15 7.35 11.01 22.19
N GLN A 16 7.85 12.22 22.44
CA GLN A 16 8.63 12.97 21.44
C GLN A 16 10.01 12.35 21.19
N GLU A 17 10.67 11.82 22.23
CA GLU A 17 11.90 11.05 22.11
C GLU A 17 11.68 9.75 21.31
N ALA A 18 10.59 9.03 21.56
CA ALA A 18 10.25 7.82 20.81
C ALA A 18 9.95 8.09 19.32
N ASP A 19 9.25 9.19 19.01
CA ASP A 19 8.99 9.63 17.63
C ASP A 19 10.27 10.05 16.90
N ASN A 20 11.19 10.71 17.59
CA ASN A 20 12.49 11.08 17.03
C ASN A 20 13.35 9.85 16.75
N GLU A 21 13.43 8.90 17.70
CA GLU A 21 14.18 7.65 17.52
C GLU A 21 13.61 6.81 16.38
N LEU A 22 12.29 6.75 16.24
CA LEU A 22 11.62 6.08 15.12
C LEU A 22 11.94 6.76 13.78
N SER A 23 11.90 8.10 13.75
CA SER A 23 12.23 8.89 12.56
C SER A 23 13.68 8.68 12.13
N GLU A 24 14.64 8.67 13.06
CA GLU A 24 16.05 8.38 12.78
C GLU A 24 16.26 6.96 12.24
N LYS A 25 15.58 5.96 12.82
CA LYS A 25 15.63 4.57 12.35
C LYS A 25 15.03 4.45 10.94
N MET A 26 13.91 5.12 10.67
CA MET A 26 13.29 5.16 9.34
C MET A 26 14.22 5.82 8.32
N GLN A 27 14.90 6.90 8.70
CA GLN A 27 15.87 7.58 7.84
C GLN A 27 17.07 6.67 7.51
N GLN A 28 17.64 5.97 8.50
CA GLN A 28 18.73 5.01 8.27
C GLN A 28 18.31 3.85 7.36
N VAL A 29 17.06 3.38 7.50
CA VAL A 29 16.49 2.36 6.63
C VAL A 29 16.37 2.89 5.21
N ASN A 30 15.84 4.09 5.02
CA ASN A 30 15.70 4.73 3.71
C ASN A 30 17.05 4.98 3.04
N ASP A 31 18.05 5.46 3.78
CA ASP A 31 19.40 5.71 3.27
C ASP A 31 20.11 4.40 2.87
N GLY A 32 19.84 3.31 3.56
CA GLY A 32 20.30 1.97 3.20
C GLY A 32 19.61 1.44 1.94
N ALA A 33 18.28 1.56 1.87
CA ALA A 33 17.47 1.14 0.73
C ALA A 33 17.76 1.96 -0.53
N ALA A 34 18.03 3.25 -0.41
CA ALA A 34 18.33 4.14 -1.55
C ALA A 34 19.56 3.74 -2.37
N LYS A 35 20.39 2.82 -1.87
CA LYS A 35 21.58 2.28 -2.56
C LYS A 35 21.34 0.92 -3.20
N MET A 36 20.17 0.34 -3.03
CA MET A 36 19.78 -0.97 -3.55
C MET A 36 18.77 -0.78 -4.69
N SER A 37 18.68 -1.78 -5.58
CA SER A 37 17.49 -1.86 -6.44
C SER A 37 16.25 -2.16 -5.57
N ASP A 38 15.07 -1.81 -6.04
CA ASP A 38 13.82 -2.06 -5.31
C ASP A 38 13.65 -3.56 -5.00
N GLU A 39 14.02 -4.44 -5.95
CA GLU A 39 13.98 -5.89 -5.78
C GLU A 39 14.96 -6.36 -4.67
N ASP A 40 16.19 -5.84 -4.68
CA ASP A 40 17.19 -6.18 -3.66
C ASP A 40 16.79 -5.67 -2.28
N ALA A 41 16.16 -4.49 -2.20
CA ALA A 41 15.66 -3.94 -0.96
C ALA A 41 14.54 -4.82 -0.37
N ILE A 42 13.56 -5.23 -1.19
CA ILE A 42 12.49 -6.15 -0.76
C ILE A 42 13.10 -7.46 -0.24
N ARG A 43 14.00 -8.08 -1.02
CA ARG A 43 14.69 -9.31 -0.64
C ARG A 43 15.43 -9.16 0.68
N TYR A 44 16.24 -8.11 0.82
CA TYR A 44 17.01 -7.84 2.03
C TYR A 44 16.14 -7.77 3.28
N TYR A 45 15.00 -7.05 3.22
CA TYR A 45 14.13 -6.94 4.38
C TYR A 45 13.39 -8.23 4.69
N MET A 46 12.99 -9.00 3.69
CA MET A 46 12.35 -10.30 3.90
C MET A 46 13.31 -11.31 4.53
N GLU A 47 14.58 -11.34 4.09
CA GLU A 47 15.61 -12.22 4.66
C GLU A 47 16.02 -11.79 6.08
N LYS A 48 16.07 -10.48 6.34
CA LYS A 48 16.41 -9.93 7.64
C LYS A 48 15.34 -10.17 8.70
N HIS A 49 14.09 -10.34 8.29
CA HIS A 49 12.94 -10.56 9.15
C HIS A 49 12.29 -11.92 8.90
N PRO A 50 12.93 -13.03 9.32
CA PRO A 50 12.42 -14.38 9.06
C PRO A 50 11.10 -14.68 9.78
N ASP A 51 10.69 -13.83 10.73
CA ASP A 51 9.42 -13.85 11.46
C ASP A 51 8.31 -13.04 10.78
N LEU A 52 8.59 -12.38 9.65
CA LEU A 52 7.61 -11.61 8.88
C LEU A 52 6.39 -12.49 8.53
N LYS A 53 5.19 -12.00 8.77
CA LYS A 53 3.92 -12.69 8.51
C LYS A 53 3.16 -12.15 7.31
N GLY A 54 3.37 -10.87 7.00
CA GLY A 54 2.68 -10.21 5.91
C GLY A 54 3.44 -9.02 5.35
N CYS A 55 3.09 -8.67 4.13
CA CYS A 55 3.64 -7.56 3.38
C CYS A 55 2.50 -6.81 2.68
N ILE A 56 2.56 -5.49 2.63
CA ILE A 56 1.64 -4.65 1.87
C ILE A 56 2.45 -3.89 0.82
N ALA A 57 2.10 -4.11 -0.43
CA ALA A 57 2.63 -3.35 -1.57
C ALA A 57 1.66 -2.22 -1.90
N THR A 58 2.16 -0.99 -2.08
CA THR A 58 1.33 0.22 -2.13
C THR A 58 1.03 0.74 -3.53
N ASN A 59 1.49 0.06 -4.57
CA ASN A 59 1.18 0.33 -5.98
C ASN A 59 1.43 -0.91 -6.83
N GLU A 60 1.05 -0.85 -8.10
CA GLU A 60 1.18 -1.95 -9.07
C GLU A 60 2.63 -2.45 -9.20
N THR A 61 3.59 -1.54 -9.42
CA THR A 61 5.00 -1.91 -9.64
C THR A 61 5.59 -2.63 -8.43
N VAL A 62 5.36 -2.11 -7.22
CA VAL A 62 5.85 -2.74 -5.99
C VAL A 62 5.15 -4.07 -5.73
N THR A 63 3.87 -4.19 -6.09
CA THR A 63 3.14 -5.47 -6.01
C THR A 63 3.79 -6.52 -6.91
N GLN A 64 4.10 -6.19 -8.15
CA GLN A 64 4.77 -7.09 -9.10
C GLN A 64 6.17 -7.50 -8.60
N LEU A 65 6.94 -6.55 -8.07
CA LEU A 65 8.26 -6.83 -7.48
C LEU A 65 8.16 -7.73 -6.25
N ALA A 66 7.18 -7.51 -5.38
CA ALA A 66 6.94 -8.35 -4.21
C ALA A 66 6.58 -9.79 -4.61
N ILE A 67 5.67 -9.96 -5.58
CA ILE A 67 5.30 -11.28 -6.14
C ILE A 67 6.55 -12.00 -6.66
N LYS A 68 7.34 -11.33 -7.50
CA LYS A 68 8.56 -11.89 -8.09
C LYS A 68 9.60 -12.25 -7.02
N THR A 69 9.77 -11.41 -6.02
CA THR A 69 10.75 -11.64 -4.95
C THR A 69 10.33 -12.81 -4.06
N LEU A 70 9.04 -12.87 -3.69
CA LEU A 70 8.52 -13.98 -2.89
C LEU A 70 8.60 -15.32 -3.63
N ASP A 71 8.36 -15.35 -4.94
CA ASP A 71 8.52 -16.56 -5.77
C ASP A 71 9.96 -17.09 -5.79
N GLN A 72 10.95 -16.23 -5.59
CA GLN A 72 12.37 -16.58 -5.58
C GLN A 72 12.89 -16.96 -4.19
N LEU A 73 12.19 -16.57 -3.15
CA LEU A 73 12.51 -16.98 -1.78
C LEU A 73 11.93 -18.36 -1.55
N ASP A 74 12.78 -19.29 -1.07
CA ASP A 74 12.35 -20.66 -0.73
C ASP A 74 11.37 -20.61 0.44
N ALA A 75 10.08 -20.59 0.08
CA ALA A 75 9.01 -20.31 1.02
C ALA A 75 8.43 -21.60 1.59
N GLU A 76 9.11 -22.23 2.55
CA GLU A 76 8.43 -23.12 3.51
C GLU A 76 7.36 -22.35 4.32
N LYS A 77 7.33 -21.01 4.20
CA LYS A 77 6.50 -20.12 4.98
C LYS A 77 5.70 -19.18 4.09
N HIS A 78 4.38 -19.33 4.14
CA HIS A 78 3.48 -18.38 3.50
C HIS A 78 3.57 -17.01 4.17
N ILE A 79 3.90 -15.97 3.39
CA ILE A 79 3.84 -14.57 3.78
C ILE A 79 2.60 -13.97 3.13
N THR A 80 1.65 -13.50 3.93
CA THR A 80 0.45 -12.84 3.40
C THR A 80 0.82 -11.60 2.62
N LEU A 81 0.53 -11.57 1.33
CA LEU A 81 0.78 -10.43 0.45
C LEU A 81 -0.52 -9.72 0.11
N VAL A 82 -0.63 -8.46 0.53
CA VAL A 82 -1.67 -7.53 0.06
C VAL A 82 -1.06 -6.62 -0.99
N GLY A 83 -1.61 -6.66 -2.18
CA GLY A 83 -1.16 -5.86 -3.31
C GLY A 83 -2.09 -4.68 -3.61
N PHE A 84 -1.70 -3.88 -4.59
CA PHE A 84 -2.44 -2.73 -5.07
C PHE A 84 -2.64 -2.82 -6.58
N ASP A 85 -3.80 -2.31 -7.03
CA ASP A 85 -4.25 -2.33 -8.43
C ASP A 85 -4.57 -3.75 -8.95
N ALA A 86 -5.07 -3.88 -10.17
CA ALA A 86 -5.57 -5.12 -10.73
C ALA A 86 -5.21 -5.30 -12.20
N GLY A 87 -3.95 -5.03 -12.53
CA GLY A 87 -3.39 -5.38 -13.83
C GLY A 87 -3.31 -6.89 -14.02
N LYS A 88 -3.10 -7.32 -15.23
CA LYS A 88 -3.10 -8.74 -15.62
C LYS A 88 -2.21 -9.62 -14.75
N GLU A 89 -1.02 -9.14 -14.39
CA GLU A 89 -0.06 -9.90 -13.58
C GLU A 89 -0.57 -10.10 -12.15
N GLN A 90 -1.13 -9.05 -11.53
CA GLN A 90 -1.70 -9.10 -10.19
C GLN A 90 -2.92 -10.03 -10.15
N VAL A 91 -3.81 -9.94 -11.15
CA VAL A 91 -4.99 -10.81 -11.25
C VAL A 91 -4.58 -12.28 -11.41
N ASN A 92 -3.57 -12.58 -12.23
CA ASN A 92 -3.06 -13.93 -12.35
C ASN A 92 -2.40 -14.42 -11.05
N ALA A 93 -1.61 -13.57 -10.39
CA ALA A 93 -0.99 -13.91 -9.11
C ALA A 93 -2.04 -14.16 -8.01
N LEU A 94 -3.16 -13.45 -8.03
CA LEU A 94 -4.29 -13.69 -7.15
C LEU A 94 -4.95 -15.05 -7.42
N LYS A 95 -5.16 -15.41 -8.70
CA LYS A 95 -5.66 -16.73 -9.13
C LYS A 95 -4.75 -17.87 -8.69
N ASP A 96 -3.44 -17.65 -8.76
CA ASP A 96 -2.40 -18.62 -8.42
C ASP A 96 -2.12 -18.71 -6.90
N GLY A 97 -2.79 -17.89 -6.08
CA GLY A 97 -2.59 -17.85 -4.63
C GLY A 97 -1.25 -17.23 -4.18
N LYS A 98 -0.60 -16.45 -5.04
CA LYS A 98 0.65 -15.72 -4.75
C LYS A 98 0.41 -14.38 -4.07
N VAL A 99 -0.80 -13.86 -4.20
CA VAL A 99 -1.31 -12.66 -3.56
C VAL A 99 -2.60 -13.04 -2.85
N ASP A 100 -2.76 -12.61 -1.61
CA ASP A 100 -3.93 -12.95 -0.80
C ASP A 100 -5.09 -11.97 -1.02
N GLY A 101 -4.79 -10.75 -1.46
CA GLY A 101 -5.80 -9.76 -1.80
C GLY A 101 -5.23 -8.53 -2.46
N LEU A 102 -6.08 -7.83 -3.20
CA LEU A 102 -5.74 -6.60 -3.90
C LEU A 102 -6.66 -5.46 -3.46
N ILE A 103 -6.08 -4.30 -3.23
CA ILE A 103 -6.81 -3.03 -3.10
C ILE A 103 -6.86 -2.40 -4.48
N VAL A 104 -8.03 -2.37 -5.09
CA VAL A 104 -8.20 -1.90 -6.46
C VAL A 104 -8.95 -0.58 -6.46
N GLN A 105 -8.32 0.45 -6.99
CA GLN A 105 -8.90 1.77 -7.16
C GLN A 105 -9.98 1.74 -8.25
N ASN A 106 -10.75 2.82 -8.37
CA ASN A 106 -11.77 2.99 -9.40
C ASN A 106 -11.25 3.91 -10.52
N PRO A 107 -10.46 3.40 -11.49
CA PRO A 107 -9.87 4.24 -12.53
C PRO A 107 -10.93 4.89 -13.45
N PHE A 108 -12.05 4.19 -13.69
CA PHE A 108 -13.16 4.77 -14.44
C PHE A 108 -13.77 5.97 -13.69
N GLY A 109 -14.08 5.80 -12.41
CA GLY A 109 -14.62 6.88 -11.57
C GLY A 109 -13.66 8.07 -11.45
N MET A 110 -12.34 7.79 -11.33
CA MET A 110 -11.31 8.83 -11.30
C MET A 110 -11.27 9.61 -12.61
N GLY A 111 -11.27 8.94 -13.76
CA GLY A 111 -11.29 9.57 -15.06
C GLY A 111 -12.56 10.39 -15.29
N TYR A 112 -13.71 9.83 -14.97
CA TYR A 112 -15.00 10.54 -15.07
C TYR A 112 -15.04 11.80 -14.19
N ALA A 113 -14.67 11.69 -12.93
CA ALA A 113 -14.63 12.82 -12.00
C ALA A 113 -13.67 13.92 -12.49
N THR A 114 -12.53 13.54 -13.03
CA THR A 114 -11.54 14.48 -13.60
C THR A 114 -12.13 15.27 -14.78
N VAL A 115 -12.80 14.61 -15.71
CA VAL A 115 -13.44 15.29 -16.87
C VAL A 115 -14.55 16.22 -16.40
N VAL A 116 -15.38 15.78 -15.45
CA VAL A 116 -16.43 16.63 -14.87
C VAL A 116 -15.83 17.85 -14.18
N ALA A 117 -14.78 17.68 -13.38
CA ALA A 117 -14.11 18.79 -12.71
C ALA A 117 -13.51 19.79 -13.71
N ALA A 118 -12.87 19.31 -14.78
CA ALA A 118 -12.34 20.14 -15.84
C ALA A 118 -13.44 20.95 -16.55
N ALA A 119 -14.56 20.32 -16.90
CA ALA A 119 -15.70 20.98 -17.52
C ALA A 119 -16.30 22.05 -16.60
N ARG A 120 -16.47 21.76 -15.33
CA ARG A 120 -16.98 22.72 -14.31
C ARG A 120 -16.04 23.92 -14.16
N THR A 121 -14.74 23.70 -14.21
CA THR A 121 -13.74 24.78 -14.18
C THR A 121 -13.88 25.70 -15.39
N VAL A 122 -14.02 25.15 -16.60
CA VAL A 122 -14.22 25.94 -17.83
C VAL A 122 -15.53 26.75 -17.77
N LEU A 123 -16.57 26.18 -17.17
CA LEU A 123 -17.87 26.84 -17.02
C LEU A 123 -17.97 27.79 -15.81
N GLU A 124 -16.90 27.94 -15.03
CA GLU A 124 -16.82 28.79 -13.85
C GLU A 124 -17.88 28.49 -12.76
N ILE A 125 -18.38 27.25 -12.69
CA ILE A 125 -19.42 26.83 -11.72
C ILE A 125 -18.85 26.22 -10.43
N GLY A 126 -17.52 26.24 -10.29
CA GLY A 126 -16.82 25.73 -9.11
C GLY A 126 -16.73 24.19 -9.06
N ASN A 127 -15.85 23.69 -8.25
CA ASN A 127 -15.61 22.26 -8.01
C ASN A 127 -15.70 21.93 -6.53
N GLU A 128 -15.91 20.66 -6.22
CA GLU A 128 -15.69 20.13 -4.89
C GLU A 128 -14.19 20.07 -4.60
N ALA A 129 -13.82 20.32 -3.35
CA ALA A 129 -12.41 20.30 -2.94
C ALA A 129 -11.82 18.87 -2.97
N GLU A 130 -12.70 17.86 -2.77
CA GLU A 130 -12.34 16.45 -2.71
C GLU A 130 -13.46 15.60 -3.31
N VAL A 131 -13.10 14.63 -4.15
CA VAL A 131 -14.03 13.67 -4.72
C VAL A 131 -13.56 12.25 -4.38
N ASN A 132 -14.32 11.54 -3.54
CA ASN A 132 -14.06 10.15 -3.23
C ASN A 132 -14.54 9.26 -4.39
N THR A 133 -13.59 8.63 -5.08
CA THR A 133 -13.87 7.72 -6.21
C THR A 133 -14.03 6.25 -5.80
N GLY A 134 -13.78 5.95 -4.52
CA GLY A 134 -13.88 4.60 -3.95
C GLY A 134 -12.77 3.63 -4.35
N TYR A 135 -12.84 2.46 -3.75
CA TYR A 135 -11.99 1.30 -4.05
C TYR A 135 -12.74 0.02 -3.75
N VAL A 136 -12.24 -1.11 -4.23
CA VAL A 136 -12.76 -2.44 -3.89
C VAL A 136 -11.66 -3.33 -3.33
N TRP A 137 -12.04 -4.22 -2.42
CA TRP A 137 -11.18 -5.30 -1.94
C TRP A 137 -11.43 -6.55 -2.77
N VAL A 138 -10.40 -7.07 -3.41
CA VAL A 138 -10.47 -8.21 -4.31
C VAL A 138 -9.66 -9.37 -3.75
N THR A 139 -10.28 -10.54 -3.73
CA THR A 139 -9.67 -11.82 -3.34
C THR A 139 -9.97 -12.86 -4.41
N ALA A 140 -9.32 -14.04 -4.34
CA ALA A 140 -9.61 -15.15 -5.23
C ALA A 140 -11.09 -15.58 -5.17
N ASP A 141 -11.76 -15.41 -4.02
CA ASP A 141 -13.15 -15.82 -3.82
C ASP A 141 -14.15 -14.89 -4.52
N ASN A 142 -13.86 -13.56 -4.56
CA ASN A 142 -14.83 -12.56 -5.08
C ASN A 142 -14.45 -11.95 -6.43
N MET A 143 -13.28 -12.26 -6.98
CA MET A 143 -12.79 -11.65 -8.22
C MET A 143 -13.68 -11.89 -9.45
N ASN A 144 -14.54 -12.89 -9.40
CA ASN A 144 -15.48 -13.20 -10.47
C ASN A 144 -16.90 -12.64 -10.24
N ASP A 145 -17.11 -11.88 -9.17
CA ASP A 145 -18.39 -11.24 -8.89
C ASP A 145 -18.68 -10.13 -9.90
N ASP A 146 -19.90 -10.00 -10.37
CA ASP A 146 -20.32 -8.97 -11.32
C ASP A 146 -20.06 -7.54 -10.83
N THR A 147 -19.98 -7.34 -9.52
CA THR A 147 -19.69 -6.04 -8.89
C THR A 147 -18.18 -5.75 -8.81
N ILE A 148 -17.33 -6.75 -8.95
CA ILE A 148 -15.86 -6.66 -8.85
C ILE A 148 -15.21 -6.66 -10.23
N THR A 149 -15.68 -7.53 -11.13
CA THR A 149 -15.12 -7.69 -12.49
C THR A 149 -14.89 -6.36 -13.23
N PRO A 150 -15.77 -5.32 -13.15
CA PRO A 150 -15.54 -4.05 -13.83
C PRO A 150 -14.33 -3.25 -13.34
N PHE A 151 -13.75 -3.60 -12.20
CA PHE A 151 -12.55 -2.96 -11.65
C PHE A 151 -11.26 -3.65 -12.07
N LEU A 152 -11.34 -4.87 -12.64
CA LEU A 152 -10.19 -5.64 -13.10
C LEU A 152 -9.89 -5.24 -14.54
N TYR A 153 -8.69 -4.75 -14.78
CA TYR A 153 -8.23 -4.35 -16.11
C TYR A 153 -7.17 -5.33 -16.62
N GLU A 154 -7.67 -6.44 -17.17
CA GLU A 154 -6.85 -7.50 -17.78
C GLU A 154 -6.30 -7.11 -19.18
#